data_58913721f427fcee9c308d4bfeae1960
#
_entry.id   58913721f427fcee9c308d4bfeae1960
#
_cell.length_a   1.000
_cell.length_b   1.000
_cell.length_c   1.000
_cell.angle_alpha   90.00
_cell.angle_beta   90.00
_cell.angle_gamma   90.00
#
_symmetry.space_group_name_H-M   'P 1'
#
loop_
_entity.id
_entity.type
_entity.pdbx_description
1 polymer ?
#
loop_
_entity_poly.entity_id
_entity_poly.type
_entity_poly.pdbx_seq_one_letter_code
_entity_poly.pdbx_strand_id
1 'polypeptide(L)'
;MTTVQSKYSYALPAAGLPPQTERFADRAIFTNAYAFIPRTVMTDIVTSSLPFWEKTRLWVIARPLTGFSESFSHYIMEVSSKGGSDRPDDNISSEHVLFIVDGSIELEYNGSIHSLQSGNYAYLPAGLSW
;
A
#
# COMPACT_ATOMS: atom_id res chain seq x y z
N MET A 1 -14.39 3.28 27.20
CA MET A 1 -13.36 3.09 26.16
C MET A 1 -13.79 3.82 24.91
N THR A 2 -13.03 4.79 24.48
CA THR A 2 -13.32 5.51 23.24
C THR A 2 -12.84 4.63 22.09
N THR A 3 -13.77 4.11 21.31
CA THR A 3 -13.44 3.34 20.12
C THR A 3 -12.87 4.30 19.09
N VAL A 4 -11.59 4.26 18.83
CA VAL A 4 -10.98 4.99 17.72
C VAL A 4 -11.41 4.29 16.45
N GLN A 5 -12.41 4.86 15.79
CA GLN A 5 -12.81 4.37 14.47
C GLN A 5 -11.72 4.75 13.49
N SER A 6 -11.02 3.75 12.93
CA SER A 6 -10.04 3.99 11.90
C SER A 6 -10.71 4.62 10.69
N LYS A 7 -10.13 5.70 10.16
CA LYS A 7 -10.56 6.36 8.94
C LYS A 7 -10.52 5.38 7.75
N TYR A 8 -9.61 4.44 7.79
CA TYR A 8 -9.46 3.39 6.80
C TYR A 8 -9.80 2.05 7.42
N SER A 9 -10.86 1.45 6.93
CA SER A 9 -11.35 0.17 7.44
C SER A 9 -10.39 -1.01 7.20
N TYR A 10 -9.41 -0.84 6.34
CA TYR A 10 -8.38 -1.83 6.05
C TYR A 10 -7.08 -1.58 6.81
N ALA A 11 -6.89 -0.40 7.39
CA ALA A 11 -5.60 0.00 7.95
C ALA A 11 -5.38 -0.46 9.38
N LEU A 12 -6.41 -0.45 10.21
CA LEU A 12 -6.32 -0.79 11.62
C LEU A 12 -7.58 -1.52 12.08
N PRO A 13 -7.44 -2.60 12.83
CA PRO A 13 -8.59 -3.16 13.52
C PRO A 13 -9.08 -2.18 14.59
N ALA A 14 -10.36 -1.89 14.59
CA ALA A 14 -10.96 -0.91 15.50
C ALA A 14 -10.88 -1.33 16.98
N ALA A 15 -10.71 -2.60 17.29
CA ALA A 15 -10.75 -3.16 18.64
C ALA A 15 -9.80 -4.35 18.86
N GLY A 16 -8.64 -4.34 18.21
CA GLY A 16 -7.74 -5.49 18.22
C GLY A 16 -8.16 -6.59 17.25
N LEU A 17 -7.41 -7.66 17.21
CA LEU A 17 -7.67 -8.79 16.33
C LEU A 17 -8.90 -9.57 16.82
N PRO A 18 -9.93 -9.74 15.99
CA PRO A 18 -11.03 -10.63 16.35
C PRO A 18 -10.54 -12.07 16.51
N PRO A 19 -11.24 -12.89 17.28
CA PRO A 19 -10.89 -14.30 17.45
C PRO A 19 -10.78 -15.01 16.11
N GLN A 20 -9.72 -15.76 15.89
CA GLN A 20 -9.50 -16.49 14.63
C GLN A 20 -10.62 -17.49 14.30
N THR A 21 -11.30 -17.97 15.31
CA THR A 21 -12.40 -18.93 15.16
C THR A 21 -13.63 -18.39 14.44
N GLU A 22 -13.83 -17.07 14.43
CA GLU A 22 -14.98 -16.45 13.76
C GLU A 22 -14.73 -16.14 12.28
N ARG A 23 -13.52 -16.39 11.77
CA ARG A 23 -13.08 -15.93 10.47
C ARG A 23 -13.01 -16.97 9.36
N PHE A 24 -13.40 -18.19 9.62
CA PHE A 24 -13.33 -19.23 8.60
C PHE A 24 -14.21 -18.98 7.37
N ALA A 25 -15.22 -18.12 7.50
CA ALA A 25 -16.10 -17.75 6.38
C ALA A 25 -15.49 -16.67 5.46
N ASP A 26 -14.58 -15.83 5.98
CA ASP A 26 -14.08 -14.66 5.28
C ASP A 26 -12.60 -14.84 4.88
N ARG A 27 -12.32 -15.87 4.11
CA ARG A 27 -10.97 -16.13 3.61
C ARG A 27 -10.68 -15.32 2.36
N ALA A 28 -9.43 -14.85 2.23
CA ALA A 28 -8.94 -14.38 0.95
C ALA A 28 -8.89 -15.53 -0.07
N ILE A 29 -9.25 -15.24 -1.29
CA ILE A 29 -9.18 -16.16 -2.42
C ILE A 29 -8.16 -15.63 -3.40
N PHE A 30 -7.18 -16.45 -3.75
CA PHE A 30 -6.18 -16.15 -4.76
C PHE A 30 -6.20 -17.22 -5.83
N THR A 31 -6.29 -16.81 -7.08
CA THR A 31 -6.21 -17.68 -8.26
C THR A 31 -5.21 -17.07 -9.25
N ASN A 32 -4.97 -17.77 -10.36
CA ASN A 32 -4.16 -17.21 -11.43
C ASN A 32 -4.86 -16.09 -12.22
N ALA A 33 -6.16 -15.91 -12.03
CA ALA A 33 -6.97 -14.97 -12.78
C ALA A 33 -7.53 -13.83 -11.93
N TYR A 34 -7.75 -14.05 -10.65
CA TYR A 34 -8.34 -13.05 -9.75
C TYR A 34 -7.97 -13.28 -8.28
N ALA A 35 -8.17 -12.25 -7.48
CA ALA A 35 -8.12 -12.34 -6.03
C ALA A 35 -9.28 -11.58 -5.40
N PHE A 36 -9.79 -12.12 -4.29
CA PHE A 36 -10.68 -11.43 -3.38
C PHE A 36 -10.06 -11.39 -2.00
N ILE A 37 -9.93 -10.19 -1.45
CA ILE A 37 -9.38 -9.98 -0.12
C ILE A 37 -10.46 -9.28 0.71
N PRO A 38 -11.18 -10.01 1.57
CA PRO A 38 -12.20 -9.42 2.42
C PRO A 38 -11.61 -8.38 3.37
N ARG A 39 -12.41 -7.41 3.76
CA ARG A 39 -12.03 -6.37 4.73
C ARG A 39 -11.42 -6.93 6.01
N THR A 40 -11.98 -8.00 6.53
CA THR A 40 -11.53 -8.65 7.76
C THR A 40 -10.11 -9.21 7.64
N VAL A 41 -9.75 -9.74 6.48
CA VAL A 41 -8.41 -10.24 6.20
C VAL A 41 -7.40 -9.10 6.08
N MET A 42 -7.81 -7.97 5.50
CA MET A 42 -6.94 -6.78 5.38
C MET A 42 -6.50 -6.24 6.74
N THR A 43 -7.31 -6.37 7.77
CA THR A 43 -6.95 -5.92 9.13
C THR A 43 -5.90 -6.82 9.80
N ASP A 44 -5.68 -8.02 9.29
CA ASP A 44 -4.73 -8.98 9.83
C ASP A 44 -3.41 -9.04 9.07
N ILE A 45 -3.32 -8.35 7.95
CA ILE A 45 -2.08 -8.31 7.18
C ILE A 45 -1.02 -7.57 7.96
N VAL A 46 0.11 -8.22 8.17
CA VAL A 46 1.27 -7.62 8.82
C VAL A 46 1.81 -6.51 7.94
N THR A 47 2.00 -5.35 8.52
CA THR A 47 2.62 -4.23 7.81
C THR A 47 4.11 -4.48 7.61
N SER A 48 4.61 -4.05 6.48
CA SER A 48 6.02 -4.10 6.09
C SER A 48 6.54 -2.69 5.81
N SER A 49 7.83 -2.57 5.62
CA SER A 49 8.47 -1.36 5.11
C SER A 49 9.37 -1.70 3.92
N LEU A 50 9.48 -0.79 2.97
CA LEU A 50 10.41 -0.93 1.87
C LEU A 50 11.79 -0.40 2.28
N PRO A 51 12.88 -0.97 1.70
CA PRO A 51 14.21 -0.40 1.88
C PRO A 51 14.25 1.08 1.47
N PHE A 52 15.01 1.89 2.19
CA PHE A 52 15.16 3.33 1.94
C PHE A 52 13.90 4.18 2.14
N TRP A 53 12.80 3.60 2.62
CA TRP A 53 11.62 4.33 3.02
C TRP A 53 11.60 4.53 4.54
N GLU A 54 11.45 5.77 4.96
CA GLU A 54 11.43 6.15 6.37
C GLU A 54 10.02 6.56 6.80
N LYS A 55 9.67 6.24 8.04
CA LYS A 55 8.37 6.58 8.66
C LYS A 55 7.19 6.19 7.79
N THR A 56 7.29 5.02 7.19
CA THR A 56 6.26 4.43 6.33
C THR A 56 5.91 3.04 6.79
N ARG A 57 4.71 2.62 6.47
CA ARG A 57 4.29 1.24 6.54
C ARG A 57 3.45 0.89 5.32
N LEU A 58 3.51 -0.34 4.90
CA LEU A 58 2.76 -0.79 3.74
C LEU A 58 2.09 -2.14 3.98
N TRP A 59 1.00 -2.33 3.27
CA TRP A 59 0.30 -3.60 3.16
C TRP A 59 0.51 -4.13 1.76
N VAL A 60 1.06 -5.33 1.66
CA VAL A 60 1.25 -6.01 0.38
C VAL A 60 -0.08 -6.63 -0.05
N ILE A 61 -0.65 -6.13 -1.12
CA ILE A 61 -1.90 -6.65 -1.69
C ILE A 61 -1.58 -7.74 -2.72
N ALA A 62 -0.60 -7.48 -3.57
CA ALA A 62 -0.13 -8.41 -4.58
C ALA A 62 1.37 -8.25 -4.80
N ARG A 63 2.02 -9.33 -5.19
CA ARG A 63 3.43 -9.37 -5.59
C ARG A 63 3.67 -10.57 -6.51
N PRO A 64 4.82 -10.66 -7.22
CA PRO A 64 5.07 -11.75 -8.18
C PRO A 64 4.92 -13.18 -7.66
N LEU A 65 4.95 -13.40 -6.36
CA LEU A 65 4.71 -14.71 -5.73
C LEU A 65 3.22 -15.01 -5.47
N THR A 66 2.35 -14.08 -5.77
CA THR A 66 0.90 -14.22 -5.61
C THR A 66 0.31 -14.65 -6.96
N GLY A 67 -0.43 -15.73 -7.00
CA GLY A 67 -0.81 -16.44 -8.20
C GLY A 67 -1.34 -15.63 -9.39
N PHE A 68 -1.93 -14.45 -9.19
CA PHE A 68 -2.48 -13.61 -10.27
C PHE A 68 -1.55 -12.45 -10.69
N SER A 69 -0.50 -12.19 -9.95
CA SER A 69 0.39 -11.04 -10.22
C SER A 69 1.81 -11.48 -10.53
N GLU A 70 2.03 -12.00 -11.71
CA GLU A 70 3.35 -12.50 -12.13
C GLU A 70 4.37 -11.38 -12.38
N SER A 71 3.90 -10.21 -12.77
CA SER A 71 4.74 -9.11 -13.25
C SER A 71 4.57 -7.78 -12.51
N PHE A 72 3.75 -7.72 -11.47
CA PHE A 72 3.51 -6.48 -10.74
C PHE A 72 3.41 -6.70 -9.23
N SER A 73 3.60 -5.62 -8.49
CA SER A 73 3.30 -5.55 -7.06
C SER A 73 2.27 -4.45 -6.83
N HIS A 74 1.39 -4.67 -5.87
CA HIS A 74 0.37 -3.71 -5.45
C HIS A 74 0.44 -3.54 -3.94
N TYR A 75 0.60 -2.33 -3.51
CA TYR A 75 0.72 -1.96 -2.11
C TYR A 75 -0.31 -0.90 -1.73
N ILE A 76 -0.74 -0.93 -0.49
CA ILE A 76 -1.29 0.25 0.18
C ILE A 76 -0.20 0.76 1.11
N MET A 77 0.17 2.02 0.99
CA MET A 77 1.23 2.62 1.79
C MET A 77 0.69 3.78 2.61
N GLU A 78 1.09 3.82 3.86
CA GLU A 78 0.90 4.97 4.73
C GLU A 78 2.24 5.65 4.96
N VAL A 79 2.28 6.94 4.68
CA VAL A 79 3.46 7.78 4.88
C VAL A 79 3.14 8.76 5.99
N SER A 80 3.88 8.68 7.09
CA SER A 80 3.74 9.61 8.20
C SER A 80 4.35 10.97 7.87
N SER A 81 3.98 11.98 8.64
CA SER A 81 4.59 13.32 8.50
C SER A 81 6.11 13.26 8.52
N LYS A 82 6.75 13.89 7.56
CA LYS A 82 8.20 13.85 7.32
C LYS A 82 8.73 12.44 6.99
N GLY A 83 7.88 11.55 6.55
CA GLY A 83 8.26 10.27 6.00
C GLY A 83 8.40 10.31 4.49
N GLY A 84 8.98 9.27 3.92
CA GLY A 84 9.18 9.14 2.49
C GLY A 84 10.50 8.46 2.14
N SER A 85 10.95 8.68 0.92
CA SER A 85 12.22 8.14 0.41
C SER A 85 12.82 9.07 -0.62
N ASP A 86 14.14 9.27 -0.56
CA ASP A 86 14.91 9.92 -1.63
C ASP A 86 15.29 8.90 -2.72
N ARG A 87 14.96 7.64 -2.52
CA ARG A 87 15.33 6.52 -3.39
C ARG A 87 14.24 5.47 -3.38
N PRO A 88 13.09 5.80 -3.99
CA PRO A 88 11.88 4.98 -3.84
C PRO A 88 11.98 3.59 -4.44
N ASP A 89 12.74 3.39 -5.50
CA ASP A 89 13.02 2.09 -6.10
C ASP A 89 14.41 2.07 -6.73
N ASP A 90 15.14 1.00 -6.50
CA ASP A 90 16.45 0.75 -7.13
C ASP A 90 16.33 0.12 -8.52
N ASN A 91 15.18 -0.39 -8.87
CA ASN A 91 14.96 -1.05 -10.16
C ASN A 91 14.50 -0.04 -11.21
N ILE A 92 15.45 0.47 -11.97
CA ILE A 92 15.18 1.43 -13.06
C ILE A 92 14.32 0.86 -14.20
N SER A 93 14.12 -0.45 -14.23
CA SER A 93 13.27 -1.10 -15.23
C SER A 93 11.81 -1.19 -14.79
N SER A 94 11.51 -0.81 -13.57
CA SER A 94 10.14 -0.79 -13.06
C SER A 94 9.43 0.51 -13.42
N GLU A 95 8.17 0.39 -13.76
CA GLU A 95 7.24 1.51 -13.84
C GLU A 95 6.35 1.55 -12.59
N HIS A 96 5.89 2.72 -12.24
CA HIS A 96 5.13 2.92 -11.02
C HIS A 96 3.84 3.69 -11.28
N VAL A 97 2.84 3.35 -10.49
CA VAL A 97 1.58 4.08 -10.41
C VAL A 97 1.35 4.48 -8.97
N LEU A 98 1.05 5.73 -8.75
CA LEU A 98 0.64 6.26 -7.45
C LEU A 98 -0.78 6.77 -7.54
N PHE A 99 -1.61 6.39 -6.59
CA PHE A 99 -2.93 6.95 -6.40
C PHE A 99 -3.07 7.39 -4.94
N ILE A 100 -3.38 8.64 -4.73
CA ILE A 100 -3.49 9.21 -3.38
C ILE A 100 -4.92 9.02 -2.88
N VAL A 101 -5.08 8.14 -1.92
CA VAL A 101 -6.38 7.85 -1.31
C VAL A 101 -6.76 8.95 -0.34
N ASP A 102 -5.82 9.40 0.48
CA ASP A 102 -6.04 10.48 1.45
C ASP A 102 -4.74 11.21 1.79
N GLY A 103 -4.88 12.46 2.20
CA GLY A 103 -3.75 13.32 2.51
C GLY A 103 -3.06 13.89 1.28
N SER A 104 -1.79 14.22 1.44
CA SER A 104 -0.95 14.76 0.37
C SER A 104 0.48 14.27 0.51
N ILE A 105 1.13 14.09 -0.62
CA ILE A 105 2.57 13.82 -0.71
C ILE A 105 3.23 14.79 -1.68
N GLU A 106 4.52 14.97 -1.53
CA GLU A 106 5.36 15.67 -2.49
C GLU A 106 6.14 14.63 -3.30
N LEU A 107 6.07 14.75 -4.61
CA LEU A 107 6.81 13.95 -5.56
C LEU A 107 7.83 14.84 -6.26
N GLU A 108 9.11 14.53 -6.09
CA GLU A 108 10.16 15.21 -6.82
C GLU A 108 10.49 14.45 -8.11
N TYR A 109 10.48 15.17 -9.22
CA TYR A 109 10.90 14.67 -10.50
C TYR A 109 11.64 15.75 -11.27
N ASN A 110 12.84 15.44 -11.75
CA ASN A 110 13.67 16.32 -12.56
C ASN A 110 13.86 17.72 -11.93
N GLY A 111 14.07 17.77 -10.60
CA GLY A 111 14.27 19.00 -9.84
C GLY A 111 13.00 19.81 -9.61
N SER A 112 11.85 19.31 -10.01
CA SER A 112 10.55 19.93 -9.77
C SER A 112 9.75 19.13 -8.74
N ILE A 113 9.10 19.84 -7.82
CA ILE A 113 8.26 19.24 -6.79
C ILE A 113 6.80 19.34 -7.24
N HIS A 114 6.13 18.22 -7.23
CA HIS A 114 4.71 18.10 -7.54
C HIS A 114 3.95 17.68 -6.28
N SER A 115 3.00 18.48 -5.84
CA SER A 115 2.12 18.14 -4.73
C SER A 115 0.96 17.28 -5.25
N LEU A 116 0.88 16.07 -4.76
CA LEU A 116 -0.22 15.14 -5.05
C LEU A 116 -1.17 15.08 -3.86
N GLN A 117 -2.42 15.35 -4.09
CA GLN A 117 -3.48 15.33 -3.09
C GLN A 117 -4.43 14.16 -3.30
N SER A 118 -5.31 13.93 -2.33
CA SER A 118 -6.35 12.91 -2.42
C SER A 118 -7.09 12.94 -3.76
N GLY A 119 -7.19 11.80 -4.40
CA GLY A 119 -7.76 11.63 -5.75
C GLY A 119 -6.77 11.85 -6.90
N ASN A 120 -5.56 12.33 -6.63
CA ASN A 120 -4.56 12.48 -7.68
C ASN A 120 -3.91 11.14 -8.05
N TYR A 121 -3.51 11.07 -9.31
CA TYR A 121 -2.85 9.92 -9.92
C TYR A 121 -1.53 10.36 -10.56
N ALA A 122 -0.50 9.55 -10.40
CA ALA A 122 0.77 9.73 -11.09
C ALA A 122 1.21 8.41 -11.72
N TYR A 123 1.65 8.48 -12.97
CA TYR A 123 2.33 7.39 -13.66
C TYR A 123 3.78 7.77 -13.88
N LEU A 124 4.66 6.89 -13.49
CA LEU A 124 6.11 7.07 -13.53
C LEU A 124 6.71 5.96 -14.39
N PRO A 125 7.10 6.24 -15.64
CA PRO A 125 7.63 5.24 -16.54
C PRO A 125 8.99 4.70 -16.06
N ALA A 126 9.36 3.55 -16.57
CA ALA A 126 10.68 2.97 -16.34
C ALA A 126 11.79 3.92 -16.78
N GLY A 127 12.91 3.90 -16.06
CA GLY A 127 14.04 4.80 -16.32
C GLY A 127 13.91 6.20 -15.75
N LEU A 128 12.79 6.49 -15.09
CA LEU A 128 12.57 7.77 -14.44
C LEU A 128 13.16 7.77 -13.03
N SER A 129 13.89 8.83 -12.69
CA SER A 129 14.33 9.08 -11.32
C SER A 129 13.35 10.04 -10.65
N TRP A 130 12.77 9.61 -9.57
CA TRP A 130 11.75 10.36 -8.83
C TRP A 130 11.90 10.18 -7.33
#